data_64fac1f94da174ed05ae4ad11843672b
#
_entry.id   64fac1f94da174ed05ae4ad11843672b
#
_cell.length_a   1.000
_cell.length_b   1.000
_cell.length_c   1.000
_cell.angle_alpha   90.00
_cell.angle_beta   90.00
_cell.angle_gamma   90.00
#
_symmetry.space_group_name_H-M   'P 1'
#
loop_
_entity.id
_entity.type
_entity.pdbx_description
1 polymer ?
#
loop_
_entity_poly.entity_id
_entity_poly.type
_entity_poly.pdbx_seq_one_letter_code
_entity_poly.pdbx_strand_id
1 'polypeptide(L)'
;MTIRITDSNDIKLFMQIRLEMLREVNTLPPDYIFSDEILKCSEEYFTNGNHTTVLALNDDNEVIGCATICYINVMPTFSHPTGKRSHLMNVYTNKSYRRQGIAMRMMRMLIDEAKEKGATEISLDATKEGRALYKKLGFSDSDECMVLNLN
;
A
#
# COMPACT_ATOMS: atom_id res chain seq x y z
N MET A 1 -15.69 -12.31 -6.08
CA MET A 1 -14.50 -11.52 -5.69
C MET A 1 -14.72 -10.89 -4.30
N THR A 2 -13.73 -11.00 -3.43
CA THR A 2 -13.76 -10.47 -2.06
C THR A 2 -12.65 -9.44 -1.86
N ILE A 3 -12.96 -8.31 -1.23
CA ILE A 3 -11.96 -7.33 -0.78
C ILE A 3 -12.11 -7.18 0.72
N ARG A 4 -11.04 -7.42 1.47
CA ARG A 4 -11.09 -7.42 2.94
C ARG A 4 -9.77 -6.97 3.58
N ILE A 5 -9.87 -6.51 4.82
CA ILE A 5 -8.70 -6.25 5.66
C ILE A 5 -8.05 -7.59 6.03
N THR A 6 -6.71 -7.59 6.11
CA THR A 6 -5.91 -8.75 6.47
C THR A 6 -5.93 -9.03 7.98
N ASP A 7 -5.66 -10.27 8.33
CA ASP A 7 -5.37 -10.70 9.69
C ASP A 7 -4.05 -11.50 9.76
N SER A 8 -3.72 -12.01 10.94
CA SER A 8 -2.46 -12.75 11.17
C SER A 8 -2.30 -14.04 10.34
N ASN A 9 -3.36 -14.55 9.74
CA ASN A 9 -3.32 -15.75 8.89
C ASN A 9 -2.96 -15.44 7.45
N ASP A 10 -2.88 -14.17 7.07
CA ASP A 10 -2.70 -13.74 5.68
C ASP A 10 -1.26 -13.53 5.25
N ILE A 11 -0.27 -13.82 6.10
CA ILE A 11 1.15 -13.56 5.81
C ILE A 11 1.58 -14.17 4.47
N LYS A 12 1.19 -15.40 4.19
CA LYS A 12 1.54 -16.06 2.92
C LYS A 12 0.94 -15.34 1.71
N LEU A 13 -0.33 -14.97 1.78
CA LEU A 13 -1.01 -14.26 0.70
C LEU A 13 -0.42 -12.87 0.50
N PHE A 14 -0.14 -12.17 1.59
CA PHE A 14 0.51 -10.86 1.56
C PHE A 14 1.89 -10.95 0.89
N MET A 15 2.74 -11.86 1.33
CA MET A 15 4.08 -12.02 0.76
C MET A 15 4.03 -12.44 -0.71
N GLN A 16 3.13 -13.32 -1.09
CA GLN A 16 2.95 -13.73 -2.48
C GLN A 16 2.67 -12.53 -3.39
N ILE A 17 1.64 -11.74 -3.06
CA ILE A 17 1.25 -10.59 -3.90
C ILE A 17 2.28 -9.46 -3.85
N ARG A 18 2.94 -9.26 -2.71
CA ARG A 18 4.00 -8.27 -2.59
C ARG A 18 5.19 -8.59 -3.47
N LEU A 19 5.66 -9.84 -3.48
CA LEU A 19 6.78 -10.23 -4.32
C LEU A 19 6.44 -10.16 -5.82
N GLU A 20 5.21 -10.50 -6.19
CA GLU A 20 4.70 -10.30 -7.56
C GLU A 20 4.77 -8.82 -7.95
N MET A 21 4.27 -7.94 -7.11
CA MET A 21 4.33 -6.50 -7.30
C MET A 21 5.77 -6.00 -7.44
N LEU A 22 6.67 -6.41 -6.54
CA LEU A 22 8.07 -5.98 -6.57
C LEU A 22 8.78 -6.41 -7.86
N ARG A 23 8.48 -7.60 -8.37
CA ARG A 23 9.02 -8.05 -9.67
C ARG A 23 8.52 -7.17 -10.80
N GLU A 24 7.24 -6.90 -10.84
CA GLU A 24 6.64 -6.10 -11.92
C GLU A 24 7.12 -4.64 -11.89
N VAL A 25 7.05 -3.99 -10.74
CA VAL A 25 7.41 -2.57 -10.58
C VAL A 25 8.89 -2.32 -10.88
N ASN A 26 9.76 -3.27 -10.55
CA ASN A 26 11.20 -3.16 -10.79
C ASN A 26 11.66 -3.84 -12.07
N THR A 27 10.75 -4.35 -12.88
CA THR A 27 11.05 -5.07 -14.13
C THR A 27 12.05 -6.22 -13.92
N LEU A 28 11.80 -7.02 -12.88
CA LEU A 28 12.64 -8.17 -12.54
C LEU A 28 12.17 -9.43 -13.24
N PRO A 29 13.07 -10.40 -13.53
CA PRO A 29 12.67 -11.67 -14.11
C PRO A 29 11.81 -12.50 -13.13
N PRO A 30 10.97 -13.44 -13.64
CA PRO A 30 10.09 -14.27 -12.81
C PRO A 30 10.82 -15.12 -11.76
N ASP A 31 12.07 -15.50 -12.06
CA ASP A 31 12.93 -16.31 -11.21
C ASP A 31 13.88 -15.49 -10.31
N TYR A 32 13.69 -14.18 -10.26
CA TYR A 32 14.50 -13.30 -9.40
C TYR A 32 14.42 -13.74 -7.94
N ILE A 33 15.57 -13.89 -7.30
CA ILE A 33 15.69 -14.27 -5.89
C ILE A 33 15.88 -13.00 -5.05
N PHE A 34 14.91 -12.71 -4.20
CA PHE A 34 14.98 -11.58 -3.27
C PHE A 34 15.98 -11.86 -2.15
N SER A 35 16.63 -10.80 -1.65
CA SER A 35 17.52 -10.91 -0.50
C SER A 35 16.76 -11.32 0.76
N ASP A 36 17.44 -11.99 1.68
CA ASP A 36 16.88 -12.33 2.99
C ASP A 36 16.42 -11.09 3.76
N GLU A 37 17.13 -9.97 3.59
CA GLU A 37 16.80 -8.71 4.24
C GLU A 37 15.39 -8.22 3.86
N ILE A 38 15.07 -8.11 2.56
CA ILE A 38 13.75 -7.63 2.14
C ILE A 38 12.64 -8.61 2.52
N LEU A 39 12.92 -9.91 2.46
CA LEU A 39 11.93 -10.92 2.85
C LEU A 39 11.61 -10.85 4.34
N LYS A 40 12.61 -10.84 5.20
CA LYS A 40 12.45 -10.76 6.66
C LYS A 40 11.82 -9.44 7.09
N CYS A 41 12.33 -8.32 6.59
CA CYS A 41 11.80 -7.01 6.96
C CYS A 41 10.35 -6.82 6.49
N SER A 42 9.98 -7.38 5.34
CA SER A 42 8.58 -7.33 4.86
C SER A 42 7.65 -8.15 5.76
N GLU A 43 8.02 -9.37 6.12
CA GLU A 43 7.24 -10.21 7.02
C GLU A 43 7.12 -9.60 8.42
N GLU A 44 8.21 -9.07 8.96
CA GLU A 44 8.23 -8.42 10.26
C GLU A 44 7.35 -7.18 10.28
N TYR A 45 7.42 -6.36 9.24
CA TYR A 45 6.57 -5.17 9.14
C TYR A 45 5.10 -5.55 9.04
N PHE A 46 4.74 -6.55 8.25
CA PHE A 46 3.36 -7.04 8.17
C PHE A 46 2.86 -7.56 9.53
N THR A 47 3.71 -8.24 10.28
CA THR A 47 3.36 -8.86 11.57
C THR A 47 3.26 -7.84 12.70
N ASN A 48 4.22 -6.91 12.79
CA ASN A 48 4.40 -6.02 13.95
C ASN A 48 4.31 -4.54 13.63
N GLY A 49 4.29 -4.15 12.35
CA GLY A 49 4.25 -2.75 11.93
C GLY A 49 2.89 -2.11 12.19
N ASN A 50 2.87 -0.78 12.27
CA ASN A 50 1.63 -0.01 12.40
C ASN A 50 1.05 0.27 11.03
N HIS A 51 0.25 -0.64 10.52
CA HIS A 51 -0.36 -0.56 9.20
C HIS A 51 -1.73 -1.25 9.17
N THR A 52 -2.46 -0.99 8.11
CA THR A 52 -3.59 -1.81 7.67
C THR A 52 -3.36 -2.21 6.22
N THR A 53 -3.54 -3.47 5.92
CA THR A 53 -3.43 -4.01 4.56
C THR A 53 -4.77 -4.60 4.13
N VAL A 54 -5.16 -4.32 2.91
CA VAL A 54 -6.34 -4.88 2.26
C VAL A 54 -5.89 -5.82 1.15
N LEU A 55 -6.51 -6.98 1.07
CA LEU A 55 -6.34 -7.93 -0.04
C LEU A 55 -7.61 -8.03 -0.87
N ALA A 56 -7.43 -8.16 -2.18
CA ALA A 56 -8.47 -8.56 -3.11
C ALA A 56 -8.24 -10.02 -3.51
N LEU A 57 -9.28 -10.82 -3.41
CA LEU A 57 -9.28 -12.25 -3.72
C LEU A 57 -10.30 -12.52 -4.83
N ASN A 58 -9.96 -13.40 -5.77
CA ASN A 58 -10.90 -13.87 -6.78
C ASN A 58 -11.85 -14.94 -6.20
N ASP A 59 -12.70 -15.51 -7.03
CA ASP A 59 -13.70 -16.51 -6.59
C ASP A 59 -13.06 -17.86 -6.20
N ASP A 60 -11.82 -18.10 -6.60
CA ASP A 60 -11.03 -19.27 -6.23
C ASP A 60 -10.15 -19.01 -4.98
N ASN A 61 -10.34 -17.86 -4.29
CA ASN A 61 -9.57 -17.41 -3.14
C ASN A 61 -8.08 -17.16 -3.45
N GLU A 62 -7.73 -16.92 -4.69
CA GLU A 62 -6.39 -16.49 -5.05
C GLU A 62 -6.26 -14.98 -4.86
N VAL A 63 -5.12 -14.53 -4.31
CA VAL A 63 -4.84 -13.10 -4.13
C VAL A 63 -4.53 -12.43 -5.47
N ILE A 64 -5.28 -11.39 -5.80
CA ILE A 64 -5.20 -10.69 -7.08
C ILE A 64 -4.86 -9.21 -6.94
N GLY A 65 -4.81 -8.71 -5.72
CA GLY A 65 -4.44 -7.32 -5.44
C GLY A 65 -4.22 -7.06 -3.97
N CYS A 66 -3.50 -5.98 -3.69
CA CYS A 66 -3.26 -5.49 -2.34
C CYS A 66 -3.13 -3.97 -2.30
N ALA A 67 -3.35 -3.42 -1.13
CA ALA A 67 -3.03 -2.04 -0.79
C ALA A 67 -2.72 -1.95 0.70
N THR A 68 -1.74 -1.13 1.08
CA THR A 68 -1.33 -0.95 2.47
C THR A 68 -1.29 0.53 2.83
N ILE A 69 -1.80 0.89 3.98
CA ILE A 69 -1.59 2.19 4.60
C ILE A 69 -0.73 2.02 5.85
N CYS A 70 0.35 2.79 5.90
CA CYS A 70 1.27 2.84 7.04
C CYS A 70 0.91 4.05 7.89
N TYR A 71 0.72 3.87 9.19
CA TYR A 71 0.43 4.94 10.13
C TYR A 71 1.71 5.44 10.76
N ILE A 72 1.90 6.76 10.77
CA ILE A 72 3.13 7.43 11.19
C ILE A 72 2.78 8.52 12.19
N ASN A 73 3.47 8.52 13.33
CA ASN A 73 3.42 9.63 14.26
C ASN A 73 4.66 10.50 14.06
N VAL A 74 4.43 11.76 13.71
CA VAL A 74 5.49 12.75 13.56
C VAL A 74 5.23 13.93 14.49
N MET A 75 6.21 14.81 14.61
CA MET A 75 6.06 16.02 15.43
C MET A 75 4.84 16.82 14.98
N PRO A 76 3.94 17.21 15.90
CA PRO A 76 2.80 18.06 15.59
C PRO A 76 3.22 19.38 14.94
N THR A 77 2.43 19.83 13.97
CA THR A 77 2.59 21.11 13.29
C THR A 77 1.28 21.87 13.33
N PHE A 78 1.29 23.14 12.90
CA PHE A 78 0.08 23.94 12.85
C PHE A 78 -1.03 23.29 12.00
N SER A 79 -0.68 22.78 10.83
CA SER A 79 -1.63 22.10 9.92
C SER A 79 -1.97 20.68 10.34
N HIS A 80 -1.12 20.05 11.15
CA HIS A 80 -1.27 18.66 11.61
C HIS A 80 -1.04 18.59 13.14
N PRO A 81 -1.98 19.12 13.94
CA PRO A 81 -1.76 19.33 15.36
C PRO A 81 -1.63 18.06 16.20
N THR A 82 -2.06 16.91 15.68
CA THR A 82 -1.91 15.62 16.37
C THR A 82 -0.64 14.88 15.98
N GLY A 83 0.00 15.24 14.87
CA GLY A 83 1.11 14.49 14.29
C GLY A 83 0.73 13.12 13.71
N LYS A 84 -0.55 12.75 13.70
CA LYS A 84 -1.04 11.49 13.12
C LYS A 84 -1.11 11.61 11.61
N ARG A 85 -0.17 11.01 10.93
CA ARG A 85 -0.09 10.96 9.47
C ARG A 85 -0.14 9.52 8.98
N SER A 86 -0.26 9.35 7.68
CA SER A 86 -0.24 8.04 7.05
C SER A 86 0.38 8.09 5.67
N HIS A 87 0.85 6.94 5.21
CA HIS A 87 1.44 6.78 3.88
C HIS A 87 0.85 5.56 3.20
N LEU A 88 0.26 5.78 2.04
CA LEU A 88 -0.33 4.73 1.22
C LEU A 88 0.75 4.15 0.31
N MET A 89 0.91 2.84 0.33
CA MET A 89 1.89 2.15 -0.50
C MET A 89 1.47 0.71 -0.79
N ASN A 90 2.30 -0.02 -1.53
CA ASN A 90 2.03 -1.42 -1.87
C ASN A 90 0.68 -1.61 -2.59
N VAL A 91 0.28 -0.62 -3.39
CA VAL A 91 -0.96 -0.67 -4.18
C VAL A 91 -0.70 -1.42 -5.47
N TYR A 92 -1.33 -2.57 -5.60
CA TYR A 92 -1.12 -3.44 -6.75
C TYR A 92 -2.40 -4.21 -7.11
N THR A 93 -2.62 -4.37 -8.40
CA THR A 93 -3.62 -5.28 -8.96
C THR A 93 -2.98 -6.08 -10.08
N ASN A 94 -3.10 -7.41 -10.02
CA ASN A 94 -2.61 -8.31 -11.06
C ASN A 94 -3.16 -7.87 -12.44
N LYS A 95 -2.31 -7.95 -13.46
CA LYS A 95 -2.62 -7.46 -14.81
C LYS A 95 -3.95 -7.96 -15.37
N SER A 96 -4.26 -9.23 -15.12
CA SER A 96 -5.49 -9.86 -15.62
C SER A 96 -6.77 -9.29 -14.99
N TYR A 97 -6.66 -8.57 -13.89
CA TYR A 97 -7.78 -8.03 -13.11
C TYR A 97 -7.84 -6.51 -13.09
N ARG A 98 -6.99 -5.84 -13.88
CA ARG A 98 -6.98 -4.37 -13.97
C ARG A 98 -8.21 -3.82 -14.68
N ARG A 99 -8.45 -2.51 -14.49
CA ARG A 99 -9.57 -1.76 -15.09
C ARG A 99 -10.96 -2.22 -14.64
N GLN A 100 -11.03 -2.87 -13.48
CA GLN A 100 -12.28 -3.34 -12.86
C GLN A 100 -12.60 -2.59 -11.55
N GLY A 101 -11.88 -1.52 -11.25
CA GLY A 101 -12.11 -0.70 -10.05
C GLY A 101 -11.61 -1.30 -8.74
N ILE A 102 -10.83 -2.39 -8.78
CA ILE A 102 -10.33 -3.09 -7.58
C ILE A 102 -9.45 -2.19 -6.73
N ALA A 103 -8.45 -1.55 -7.35
CA ALA A 103 -7.56 -0.62 -6.64
C ALA A 103 -8.33 0.54 -5.99
N MET A 104 -9.30 1.11 -6.71
CA MET A 104 -10.17 2.17 -6.19
C MET A 104 -10.91 1.74 -4.92
N ARG A 105 -11.48 0.53 -4.93
CA ARG A 105 -12.21 -0.01 -3.78
C ARG A 105 -11.30 -0.25 -2.59
N MET A 106 -10.13 -0.85 -2.81
CA MET A 106 -9.14 -1.08 -1.74
C MET A 106 -8.69 0.24 -1.10
N MET A 107 -8.36 1.23 -1.92
CA MET A 107 -7.91 2.53 -1.42
C MET A 107 -9.00 3.28 -0.68
N ARG A 108 -10.25 3.23 -1.12
CA ARG A 108 -11.37 3.86 -0.38
C ARG A 108 -11.52 3.27 1.02
N MET A 109 -11.41 1.95 1.17
CA MET A 109 -11.45 1.30 2.49
C MET A 109 -10.34 1.84 3.40
N LEU A 110 -9.13 1.98 2.89
CA LEU A 110 -7.99 2.49 3.66
C LEU A 110 -8.11 3.98 3.98
N ILE A 111 -8.63 4.79 3.06
CA ILE A 111 -8.88 6.22 3.29
C ILE A 111 -9.93 6.42 4.38
N ASP A 112 -11.01 5.65 4.35
CA ASP A 112 -12.06 5.73 5.35
C ASP A 112 -11.55 5.31 6.73
N GLU A 113 -10.76 4.24 6.81
CA GLU A 113 -10.13 3.82 8.06
C GLU A 113 -9.16 4.88 8.60
N ALA A 114 -8.35 5.48 7.73
CA ALA A 114 -7.43 6.54 8.13
C ALA A 114 -8.15 7.74 8.75
N LYS A 115 -9.28 8.13 8.18
CA LYS A 115 -10.15 9.19 8.74
C LYS A 115 -10.67 8.80 10.13
N GLU A 116 -11.16 7.58 10.29
CA GLU A 116 -11.65 7.07 11.59
C GLU A 116 -10.55 7.04 12.63
N LYS A 117 -9.32 6.70 12.25
CA LYS A 117 -8.14 6.71 13.13
C LYS A 117 -7.58 8.11 13.41
N GLY A 118 -8.15 9.14 12.81
CA GLY A 118 -7.75 10.53 13.03
C GLY A 118 -6.48 10.95 12.31
N ALA A 119 -6.07 10.24 11.25
CA ALA A 119 -4.98 10.70 10.40
C ALA A 119 -5.36 12.01 9.71
N THR A 120 -4.45 12.99 9.75
CA THR A 120 -4.68 14.32 9.18
C THR A 120 -4.19 14.45 7.74
N GLU A 121 -3.42 13.48 7.28
CA GLU A 121 -2.85 13.45 5.94
C GLU A 121 -2.61 12.01 5.50
N ILE A 122 -2.82 11.74 4.21
CA ILE A 122 -2.35 10.53 3.54
C ILE A 122 -1.42 10.96 2.42
N SER A 123 -0.16 10.55 2.48
CA SER A 123 0.81 10.75 1.41
C SER A 123 0.99 9.46 0.59
N LEU A 124 1.50 9.58 -0.60
CA LEU A 124 1.92 8.45 -1.44
C LEU A 124 2.96 8.90 -2.47
N ASP A 125 3.72 7.95 -2.98
CA ASP A 125 4.59 8.13 -4.12
C ASP A 125 3.89 7.62 -5.38
N ALA A 126 3.53 8.53 -6.28
CA ALA A 126 2.74 8.19 -7.45
C ALA A 126 3.60 7.68 -8.60
N THR A 127 3.23 6.52 -9.17
CA THR A 127 3.71 6.12 -10.49
C THR A 127 2.96 6.93 -11.55
N LYS A 128 3.54 7.02 -12.74
CA LYS A 128 2.89 7.70 -13.88
C LYS A 128 1.52 7.08 -14.20
N GLU A 129 1.43 5.76 -14.16
CA GLU A 129 0.20 5.02 -14.45
C GLU A 129 -0.88 5.18 -13.36
N GLY A 130 -0.46 5.30 -12.10
CA GLY A 130 -1.38 5.43 -10.97
C GLY A 130 -1.92 6.84 -10.74
N ARG A 131 -1.26 7.86 -11.28
CA ARG A 131 -1.55 9.27 -10.97
C ARG A 131 -3.00 9.68 -11.24
N ALA A 132 -3.58 9.25 -12.35
CA ALA A 132 -4.97 9.56 -12.67
C ALA A 132 -5.97 8.99 -11.65
N LEU A 133 -5.70 7.79 -11.15
CA LEU A 133 -6.51 7.14 -10.12
C LEU A 133 -6.42 7.90 -8.79
N TYR A 134 -5.22 8.28 -8.38
CA TYR A 134 -5.01 9.05 -7.15
C TYR A 134 -5.70 10.41 -7.20
N LYS A 135 -5.65 11.11 -8.33
CA LYS A 135 -6.39 12.37 -8.51
C LYS A 135 -7.89 12.20 -8.38
N LYS A 136 -8.45 11.12 -8.91
CA LYS A 136 -9.89 10.79 -8.73
C LYS A 136 -10.27 10.57 -7.26
N LEU A 137 -9.32 10.11 -6.44
CA LEU A 137 -9.52 9.94 -4.99
C LEU A 137 -9.33 11.22 -4.18
N GLY A 138 -8.91 12.31 -4.82
CA GLY A 138 -8.72 13.61 -4.18
C GLY A 138 -7.26 13.93 -3.81
N PHE A 139 -6.31 13.09 -4.21
CA PHE A 139 -4.88 13.41 -4.02
C PHE A 139 -4.46 14.55 -4.96
N SER A 140 -3.59 15.41 -4.46
CA SER A 140 -2.98 16.50 -5.22
C SER A 140 -1.46 16.45 -5.09
N ASP A 141 -0.77 17.04 -6.07
CA ASP A 141 0.68 17.15 -6.04
C ASP A 141 1.14 18.04 -4.88
N SER A 142 2.26 17.67 -4.25
CA SER A 142 2.91 18.45 -3.20
C SER A 142 4.36 18.70 -3.58
N ASP A 143 4.77 19.97 -3.55
CA ASP A 143 6.13 20.39 -3.86
C ASP A 143 7.02 20.56 -2.61
N GLU A 144 6.49 20.29 -1.43
CA GLU A 144 7.18 20.56 -0.16
C GLU A 144 8.17 19.45 0.23
N CYS A 145 7.98 18.24 -0.28
CA CYS A 145 8.82 17.11 0.09
C CYS A 145 10.12 17.07 -0.70
N MET A 146 11.25 17.04 0.03
CA MET A 146 12.57 16.77 -0.54
C MET A 146 13.12 15.47 0.03
N VAL A 147 13.89 14.71 -0.75
CA VAL A 147 14.41 13.40 -0.39
C VAL A 147 15.94 13.38 -0.51
N LEU A 148 16.61 12.87 0.52
CA LEU A 148 18.02 12.51 0.50
C LEU A 148 18.13 10.98 0.67
N ASN A 149 18.62 10.30 -0.36
CA ASN A 149 18.89 8.86 -0.28
C ASN A 149 20.19 8.60 0.49
N LEU A 150 20.15 7.64 1.42
CA LEU A 150 21.30 7.26 2.25
C LEU A 150 21.86 5.87 1.88
N ASN A 151 21.37 5.29 0.83
CA ASN A 151 21.81 3.99 0.32
C ASN A 151 23.05 4.13 -0.57
#